data_58473dc26d5e90ae0a0ad795a90637b4
#
_entry.id   58473dc26d5e90ae0a0ad795a90637b4
#
_cell.length_a   1.000
_cell.length_b   1.000
_cell.length_c   1.000
_cell.angle_alpha   90.00
_cell.angle_beta   90.00
_cell.angle_gamma   90.00
#
_symmetry.space_group_name_H-M   'P 1'
#
loop_
_entity.id
_entity.type
_entity.pdbx_description
1 polymer ?
#
loop_
_entity_poly.entity_id
_entity_poly.type
_entity_poly.pdbx_seq_one_letter_code
_entity_poly.pdbx_strand_id
1 'polypeptide(L)' 'MASAYVEEVTCPKCHTKVKVKVTNGIYPMRSTEVANCPVCWEELFHKNITGDIEESVLSLEETIEPYLSEYKKKIEAKK' A
#
# COMPACT_ATOMS: atom_id res chain seq x y z
N MET A 1 4.22 -15.50 18.23
CA MET A 1 2.96 -14.79 18.23
C MET A 1 2.85 -13.84 17.04
N ALA A 2 1.68 -13.76 16.43
CA ALA A 2 1.46 -12.82 15.33
C ALA A 2 1.38 -11.39 15.86
N SER A 3 1.98 -10.46 15.14
CA SER A 3 1.90 -9.06 15.48
C SER A 3 1.48 -8.26 14.23
N ALA A 4 0.76 -7.18 14.43
CA ALA A 4 0.32 -6.34 13.34
C ALA A 4 0.47 -4.87 13.72
N TYR A 5 0.85 -4.06 12.74
CA TYR A 5 0.95 -2.63 12.94
C TYR A 5 0.59 -1.91 11.65
N VAL A 6 0.30 -0.63 11.75
CA VAL A 6 -0.10 0.18 10.60
C VAL A 6 0.90 1.33 10.45
N GLU A 7 1.37 1.53 9.22
CA GLU A 7 2.24 2.65 8.87
C GLU A 7 1.55 3.53 7.84
N GLU A 8 1.76 4.82 7.93
CA GLU A 8 1.29 5.77 6.94
C GLU A 8 2.47 6.21 6.10
N VAL A 9 2.35 6.08 4.79
CA VAL A 9 3.42 6.38 3.83
C VAL A 9 2.87 7.26 2.73
N THR A 10 3.66 8.25 2.30
CA THR A 10 3.31 9.08 1.15
C THR A 10 4.07 8.58 -0.07
N CYS A 11 3.33 8.25 -1.13
CA CYS A 11 3.95 7.78 -2.36
C CYS A 11 4.77 8.89 -2.99
N PRO A 12 6.06 8.64 -3.32
CA PRO A 12 6.90 9.68 -3.92
C PRO A 12 6.55 9.99 -5.37
N LYS A 13 5.76 9.14 -6.02
CA LYS A 13 5.41 9.32 -7.41
C LYS A 13 4.09 10.06 -7.61
N CYS A 14 3.03 9.61 -6.96
CA CYS A 14 1.70 10.21 -7.12
C CYS A 14 1.26 11.05 -5.91
N HIS A 15 2.05 11.07 -4.85
CA HIS A 15 1.78 11.82 -3.62
C HIS A 15 0.53 11.37 -2.85
N THR A 16 0.04 10.18 -3.14
CA THR A 16 -1.09 9.60 -2.42
C THR A 16 -0.65 9.19 -1.02
N LYS A 17 -1.47 9.49 -0.03
CA LYS A 17 -1.24 8.99 1.32
C LYS A 17 -1.77 7.57 1.40
N VAL A 18 -0.90 6.63 1.74
CA VAL A 18 -1.20 5.21 1.76
C VAL A 18 -1.09 4.69 3.18
N LYS A 19 -2.07 3.91 3.58
CA LYS A 19 -2.06 3.22 4.85
C LYS A 19 -1.62 1.78 4.59
N VAL A 20 -0.55 1.36 5.24
CA VAL A 20 0.02 0.02 5.05
C VAL A 20 -0.11 -0.76 6.36
N LYS A 21 -0.82 -1.88 6.31
CA LYS A 21 -0.95 -2.79 7.44
C LYS A 21 0.02 -3.93 7.25
N VAL A 22 0.90 -4.11 8.21
CA VAL A 22 1.90 -5.19 8.21
C VAL A 22 1.52 -6.20 9.27
N THR A 23 1.34 -7.46 8.87
CA THR A 23 1.09 -8.56 9.78
C THR A 23 2.31 -9.48 9.77
N ASN A 24 2.86 -9.80 10.91
CA ASN A 24 4.08 -10.59 11.04
C ASN A 24 3.86 -11.77 11.99
N GLY A 25 4.60 -12.86 11.78
CA GLY A 25 4.55 -14.02 12.65
C GLY A 25 3.44 -15.02 12.35
N ILE A 26 2.84 -14.97 11.15
CA ILE A 26 1.76 -15.89 10.76
C ILE A 26 2.24 -17.05 9.89
N TYR A 27 3.44 -16.94 9.30
CA TYR A 27 4.01 -18.00 8.48
C TYR A 27 5.31 -18.53 9.10
N PRO A 28 5.63 -19.81 8.86
CA PRO A 28 6.84 -20.39 9.45
C PRO A 28 8.15 -19.90 8.83
N MET A 29 8.10 -19.40 7.61
CA MET A 29 9.30 -18.94 6.90
C MET A 29 9.20 -17.46 6.54
N ARG A 30 10.36 -16.80 6.55
CA ARG A 30 10.43 -15.38 6.14
C ARG A 30 10.41 -15.27 4.63
N SER A 31 9.74 -14.22 4.16
CA SER A 31 9.78 -13.85 2.75
C SER A 31 9.85 -12.34 2.64
N THR A 32 10.37 -11.87 1.51
CA THR A 32 10.40 -10.44 1.25
C THR A 32 9.05 -10.00 0.70
N GLU A 33 8.37 -9.15 1.45
CA GLU A 33 7.09 -8.59 1.06
C GLU A 33 7.27 -7.14 0.64
N VAL A 34 6.59 -6.76 -0.43
CA VAL A 34 6.71 -5.43 -1.01
C VAL A 34 5.40 -4.68 -0.85
N ALA A 35 5.48 -3.42 -0.42
CA ALA A 35 4.33 -2.54 -0.34
C ALA A 35 4.33 -1.64 -1.56
N ASN A 36 3.26 -1.71 -2.35
CA ASN A 36 3.10 -0.91 -3.56
C ASN A 36 1.95 0.09 -3.39
N CYS A 37 2.09 1.24 -4.03
CA CYS A 37 1.03 2.24 -4.01
C CYS A 37 -0.19 1.71 -4.79
N PRO A 38 -1.39 1.69 -4.19
CA PRO A 38 -2.58 1.21 -4.89
C PRO A 38 -3.06 2.12 -6.02
N VAL A 39 -2.50 3.31 -6.14
CA VAL A 39 -2.87 4.27 -7.17
C VAL A 39 -1.97 4.18 -8.40
N CYS A 40 -0.66 4.23 -8.20
CA CYS A 40 0.30 4.23 -9.31
C CYS A 40 1.18 2.97 -9.38
N TRP A 41 1.04 2.08 -8.40
CA TRP A 41 1.79 0.82 -8.31
C TRP A 41 3.30 0.99 -8.08
N GLU A 42 3.73 2.18 -7.67
CA GLU A 42 5.13 2.40 -7.31
C GLU A 42 5.48 1.65 -6.02
N GLU A 43 6.66 1.07 -5.98
CA GLU A 43 7.13 0.41 -4.76
C GLU A 43 7.37 1.45 -3.67
N LEU A 44 6.73 1.27 -2.52
CA LEU A 44 6.88 2.18 -1.39
C LEU A 44 8.04 1.75 -0.48
N PHE A 45 8.04 0.49 -0.11
CA PHE A 45 9.11 -0.12 0.69
C PHE A 45 8.97 -1.64 0.64
N HIS A 46 9.98 -2.32 1.15
CA HIS A 46 9.93 -3.77 1.27
C HIS A 46 10.43 -4.17 2.66
N LYS A 47 9.95 -5.30 3.15
CA LYS A 47 10.35 -5.84 4.45
C LYS A 47 10.44 -7.35 4.36
N ASN A 48 11.40 -7.92 5.09
CA ASN A 48 11.53 -9.36 5.21
C ASN A 48 10.79 -9.79 6.48
N ILE A 49 9.63 -10.40 6.30
CA ILE A 49 8.73 -10.76 7.39
C ILE A 49 8.15 -12.15 7.21
N THR A 50 7.52 -12.67 8.25
CA THR A 50 6.82 -13.95 8.22
C THR A 50 5.30 -13.76 8.14
N GLY A 51 4.87 -12.81 7.33
CA GLY A 51 3.46 -12.46 7.23
C GLY A 51 3.13 -11.74 5.93
N ASP A 52 2.12 -10.90 5.99
CA ASP A 52 1.57 -10.19 4.83
C ASP A 52 1.58 -8.68 4.99
N ILE A 53 1.52 -7.99 3.86
CA ILE A 53 1.38 -6.54 3.81
C ILE A 53 0.11 -6.21 3.02
N GLU A 54 -0.72 -5.32 3.58
CA GLU A 54 -1.91 -4.83 2.90
C GLU A 54 -1.81 -3.31 2.75
N GLU A 55 -2.02 -2.82 1.54
CA GLU A 55 -2.03 -1.39 1.25
C GLU A 55 -3.45 -0.89 1.02
N SER A 56 -3.75 0.29 1.51
CA SER A 56 -5.03 0.93 1.24
C SER A 56 -4.83 2.43 1.14
N VAL A 57 -5.71 3.09 0.39
CA VAL A 57 -5.64 4.54 0.23
C VAL A 57 -6.13 5.21 1.51
N LEU A 58 -5.29 6.04 2.10
CA LEU A 58 -5.64 6.82 3.27
C LEU A 58 -6.31 8.15 2.86
N SER A 59 -5.72 8.84 1.89
CA SER A 59 -6.25 10.11 1.40
C SER A 59 -5.80 10.35 -0.03
N LEU A 60 -6.69 10.92 -0.84
CA LEU A 60 -6.40 11.30 -2.23
C LEU A 60 -6.20 12.81 -2.39
N GLU A 61 -6.29 13.58 -1.30
CA GLU A 61 -6.22 15.03 -1.36
C GLU A 61 -4.95 15.57 -2.01
N GLU A 62 -3.83 14.90 -1.75
CA GLU A 62 -2.54 15.32 -2.30
C GLU A 62 -2.13 14.57 -3.57
N THR A 63 -2.99 13.65 -4.02
CA THR A 63 -2.70 12.86 -5.22
C THR A 63 -2.70 13.74 -6.47
N ILE A 64 -1.62 13.64 -7.26
CA ILE A 64 -1.47 14.46 -8.47
C ILE A 64 -2.07 13.75 -9.69
N GLU A 65 -2.35 14.56 -10.73
CA GLU A 65 -2.79 14.03 -12.01
C GLU A 65 -1.58 13.53 -12.81
N PRO A 66 -1.71 12.56 -13.71
CA PRO A 66 -2.96 11.89 -14.10
C PRO A 66 -3.40 10.73 -13.19
N TYR A 67 -2.62 10.45 -12.16
CA TYR A 67 -2.85 9.29 -11.29
C TYR A 67 -4.20 9.31 -10.59
N LEU A 68 -4.61 10.49 -10.14
CA LEU A 68 -5.89 10.65 -9.45
C LEU A 68 -7.07 10.29 -10.36
N SER A 69 -7.07 10.80 -11.57
CA SER A 69 -8.13 10.52 -12.55
C SER A 69 -8.18 9.04 -12.91
N GLU A 70 -7.02 8.43 -13.15
CA GLU A 70 -6.94 7.01 -13.50
C GLU A 70 -7.46 6.13 -12.37
N TYR A 71 -7.10 6.46 -11.13
CA TYR A 71 -7.55 5.69 -9.98
C TYR A 71 -9.06 5.79 -9.79
N LYS A 72 -9.63 6.98 -9.95
CA LYS A 72 -11.07 7.18 -9.83
C LYS A 72 -11.83 6.38 -10.88
N LYS A 73 -11.32 6.32 -12.11
CA LYS A 73 -11.92 5.52 -13.17
C LYS A 73 -11.94 4.04 -12.83
N LYS A 74 -10.85 3.53 -12.23
CA LYS A 74 -10.78 2.13 -11.81
C LYS A 74 -11.81 1.80 -10.75
N ILE A 75 -12.01 2.68 -9.80
CA ILE A 75 -13.00 2.49 -8.73
C ILE A 75 -14.40 2.46 -9.32
N GLU A 76 -14.72 3.38 -10.22
CA GLU A 76 -16.02 3.44 -10.87
C GLU A 76 -16.30 2.22 -11.74
N ALA A 77 -15.26 1.72 -12.41
CA ALA A 77 -15.40 0.56 -13.29
C ALA A 77 -15.69 -0.73 -12.53
N LYS A 78 -15.39 -0.79 -11.25
CA LYS A 78 -15.64 -1.97 -10.43
C LYS A 78 -17.04 -2.07 -9.84
N LYS A 79 -17.85 -1.09 -10.04
CA LYS A 79 -19.23 -1.10 -9.53
C LYS A 79 -20.19 -1.87 -10.44
#